data_709aa7b2e90c5ad5c65e83b7b2014199
#
_entry.id   709aa7b2e90c5ad5c65e83b7b2014199
#
_cell.length_a   1.000
_cell.length_b   1.000
_cell.length_c   1.000
_cell.angle_alpha   90.00
_cell.angle_beta   90.00
_cell.angle_gamma   90.00
#
_symmetry.space_group_name_H-M   'P 1'
#
loop_
_entity.id
_entity.type
_entity.pdbx_description
1 polymer ?
#
loop_
_entity_poly.entity_id
_entity_poly.type
_entity_poly.pdbx_seq_one_letter_code
_entity_poly.pdbx_strand_id
1 'polypeptide(L)'
;SLSGSDFVEMFVGVGASRVRDLFKQAKDKSPAIIFIDEIDAIGRARGKNNITGSNDERENTLNQLLTEMDGFGTNTNVIVMAATNRADVLDKALMRAGRFDRQIYVDLPDVRERKEIFDVHLKPLKMARDLDVDFLAKQTPGFSGADIANVCNEAALIAARKSKKSVGRQDFLDAVDRIVGGLEKKNKII
;
A
#
# COMPACT_ATOMS: atom_id res chain seq x y z
N SER A 1 11.63 -8.80 21.76
CA SER A 1 11.13 -7.43 21.63
C SER A 1 12.05 -6.67 20.68
N LEU A 2 11.55 -6.34 19.49
CA LEU A 2 12.23 -5.45 18.55
C LEU A 2 12.08 -3.99 19.03
N SER A 3 12.64 -3.67 20.14
CA SER A 3 12.70 -2.28 20.59
C SER A 3 13.93 -1.64 19.97
N GLY A 4 13.72 -0.68 19.07
CA GLY A 4 14.78 0.17 18.56
C GLY A 4 15.39 -0.22 17.23
N SER A 5 14.76 -1.10 16.43
CA SER A 5 15.15 -1.23 15.03
C SER A 5 14.75 0.04 14.28
N ASP A 6 15.72 0.74 13.75
CA ASP A 6 15.47 1.92 12.93
C ASP A 6 14.73 1.49 11.65
N PHE A 7 13.49 1.92 11.55
CA PHE A 7 12.67 1.71 10.36
C PHE A 7 12.94 2.83 9.38
N VAL A 8 13.45 2.49 8.21
CA VAL A 8 13.73 3.45 7.15
C VAL A 8 12.75 3.22 6.01
N GLU A 9 11.94 4.23 5.71
CA GLU A 9 10.93 4.19 4.65
C GLU A 9 11.37 5.05 3.48
N MET A 10 11.26 4.51 2.26
CA MET A 10 11.56 5.22 1.01
C MET A 10 10.27 5.51 0.26
N PHE A 11 10.03 6.78 -0.06
CA PHE A 11 8.88 7.22 -0.85
C PHE A 11 9.20 7.26 -2.35
N VAL A 12 8.15 7.15 -3.17
CA VAL A 12 8.22 7.22 -4.63
C VAL A 12 8.79 8.55 -5.12
N GLY A 13 9.57 8.52 -6.20
CA GLY A 13 10.15 9.72 -6.82
C GLY A 13 11.55 10.08 -6.34
N VAL A 14 12.21 9.18 -5.65
CA VAL A 14 13.56 9.38 -5.12
C VAL A 14 14.62 8.89 -6.12
N GLY A 15 15.65 9.69 -6.36
CA GLY A 15 16.73 9.38 -7.29
C GLY A 15 17.76 8.36 -6.77
N ALA A 16 18.68 7.95 -7.65
CA ALA A 16 19.72 6.95 -7.36
C ALA A 16 20.62 7.29 -6.16
N SER A 17 20.95 8.58 -5.99
CA SER A 17 21.76 9.05 -4.86
C SER A 17 21.05 8.83 -3.51
N ARG A 18 19.75 9.03 -3.47
CA ARG A 18 18.96 8.81 -2.27
C ARG A 18 18.86 7.33 -1.90
N VAL A 19 18.77 6.46 -2.89
CA VAL A 19 18.82 5.00 -2.68
C VAL A 19 20.15 4.62 -2.01
N ARG A 20 21.28 5.12 -2.50
CA ARG A 20 22.59 4.88 -1.86
C ARG A 20 22.64 5.36 -0.42
N ASP A 21 22.16 6.57 -0.15
CA ASP A 21 22.15 7.14 1.19
C ASP A 21 21.27 6.32 2.15
N LEU A 22 20.13 5.86 1.68
CA LEU A 22 19.21 5.05 2.44
C LEU A 22 19.85 3.71 2.88
N PHE A 23 20.50 3.03 1.93
CA PHE A 23 21.18 1.76 2.20
C PHE A 23 22.37 1.96 3.13
N LYS A 24 23.12 3.06 2.96
CA LYS A 24 24.21 3.41 3.87
C LYS A 24 23.71 3.65 5.29
N GLN A 25 22.64 4.43 5.46
CA GLN A 25 22.01 4.67 6.76
C GLN A 25 21.54 3.37 7.41
N ALA A 26 20.94 2.47 6.64
CA ALA A 26 20.49 1.18 7.15
C ALA A 26 21.65 0.30 7.63
N LYS A 27 22.79 0.31 6.93
CA LYS A 27 24.00 -0.40 7.37
C LYS A 27 24.57 0.18 8.67
N ASP A 28 24.62 1.50 8.76
CA ASP A 28 25.17 2.22 9.93
C ASP A 28 24.30 1.99 11.16
N LYS A 29 23.01 1.78 10.97
CA LYS A 29 22.02 1.59 12.03
C LYS A 29 21.53 0.14 12.19
N SER A 30 22.28 -0.82 11.66
CA SER A 30 21.87 -2.22 11.74
C SER A 30 21.74 -2.70 13.20
N PRO A 31 20.75 -3.56 13.56
CA PRO A 31 19.77 -4.17 12.67
C PRO A 31 18.69 -3.18 12.17
N ALA A 32 18.39 -3.20 10.88
CA ALA A 32 17.45 -2.29 10.27
C ALA A 32 16.57 -2.98 9.22
N ILE A 33 15.40 -2.41 8.96
CA ILE A 33 14.51 -2.83 7.88
C ILE A 33 14.34 -1.65 6.93
N ILE A 34 14.64 -1.87 5.65
CA ILE A 34 14.31 -0.94 4.57
C ILE A 34 12.96 -1.35 4.00
N PHE A 35 11.99 -0.45 4.02
CA PHE A 35 10.69 -0.67 3.40
C PHE A 35 10.51 0.26 2.20
N ILE A 36 10.20 -0.32 1.04
CA ILE A 36 9.97 0.40 -0.21
C ILE A 36 8.52 0.20 -0.62
N ASP A 37 7.71 1.24 -0.49
CA ASP A 37 6.33 1.20 -0.94
C ASP A 37 6.23 1.54 -2.43
N GLU A 38 5.22 0.99 -3.11
CA GLU A 38 4.97 1.21 -4.53
C GLU A 38 6.22 1.01 -5.41
N ILE A 39 6.93 -0.09 -5.20
CA ILE A 39 8.19 -0.38 -5.92
C ILE A 39 8.00 -0.43 -7.45
N ASP A 40 6.81 -0.66 -7.94
CA ASP A 40 6.49 -0.64 -9.37
C ASP A 40 6.72 0.75 -10.02
N ALA A 41 6.78 1.82 -9.24
CA ALA A 41 7.13 3.13 -9.77
C ALA A 41 8.56 3.21 -10.33
N ILE A 42 9.49 2.47 -9.74
CA ILE A 42 10.89 2.42 -10.16
C ILE A 42 11.29 1.08 -10.78
N GLY A 43 10.56 0.01 -10.44
CA GLY A 43 10.90 -1.38 -10.76
C GLY A 43 10.19 -1.96 -11.98
N ARG A 44 9.57 -1.16 -12.83
CA ARG A 44 8.90 -1.66 -14.05
C ARG A 44 9.89 -2.25 -15.02
N ALA A 45 9.48 -3.36 -15.65
CA ALA A 45 10.22 -3.96 -16.75
C ALA A 45 10.45 -2.94 -17.89
N ARG A 46 11.64 -3.03 -18.51
CA ARG A 46 12.02 -2.15 -19.61
C ARG A 46 11.10 -2.35 -20.80
N GLY A 47 10.34 -1.32 -21.15
CA GLY A 47 9.50 -1.31 -22.36
C GLY A 47 10.34 -1.02 -23.60
N LYS A 48 9.94 -1.59 -24.74
CA LYS A 48 10.59 -1.39 -26.05
C LYS A 48 10.42 0.03 -26.65
N ASN A 49 9.69 0.90 -26.00
CA ASN A 49 9.43 2.25 -26.49
C ASN A 49 10.22 3.30 -25.69
N ASN A 50 11.44 3.52 -26.14
CA ASN A 50 12.29 4.64 -25.70
C ASN A 50 11.83 5.94 -26.36
N ILE A 51 10.93 6.65 -25.75
CA ILE A 51 10.73 8.08 -26.05
C ILE A 51 10.47 8.83 -24.75
N THR A 52 11.48 9.54 -24.28
CA THR A 52 11.55 10.65 -23.34
C THR A 52 12.42 10.39 -22.11
N GLY A 53 13.27 11.38 -21.78
CA GLY A 53 14.29 11.39 -20.75
C GLY A 53 13.87 11.10 -19.29
N SER A 54 12.58 10.89 -19.01
CA SER A 54 12.10 10.45 -17.70
C SER A 54 12.32 8.95 -17.44
N ASN A 55 12.62 8.17 -18.49
CA ASN A 55 12.91 6.74 -18.36
C ASN A 55 14.34 6.49 -17.88
N ASP A 56 15.28 7.38 -18.22
CA ASP A 56 16.68 7.24 -17.84
C ASP A 56 16.88 7.38 -16.32
N GLU A 57 16.18 8.31 -15.70
CA GLU A 57 16.25 8.52 -14.25
C GLU A 57 15.68 7.32 -13.48
N ARG A 58 14.57 6.77 -13.97
CA ARG A 58 13.95 5.57 -13.40
C ARG A 58 14.86 4.36 -13.53
N GLU A 59 15.45 4.15 -14.69
CA GLU A 59 16.41 3.05 -14.91
C GLU A 59 17.64 3.19 -14.03
N ASN A 60 18.17 4.40 -13.87
CA ASN A 60 19.28 4.67 -12.97
C ASN A 60 18.95 4.34 -11.52
N THR A 61 17.75 4.70 -11.06
CA THR A 61 17.27 4.40 -9.71
C THR A 61 17.10 2.90 -9.51
N LEU A 62 16.51 2.18 -10.47
CA LEU A 62 16.38 0.72 -10.42
C LEU A 62 17.74 0.04 -10.38
N ASN A 63 18.66 0.42 -11.27
CA ASN A 63 20.01 -0.15 -11.31
C ASN A 63 20.78 0.11 -10.01
N GLN A 64 20.61 1.29 -9.41
CA GLN A 64 21.22 1.59 -8.12
C GLN A 64 20.64 0.71 -7.01
N LEU A 65 19.33 0.50 -7.00
CA LEU A 65 18.67 -0.39 -6.04
C LEU A 65 19.20 -1.81 -6.17
N LEU A 66 19.29 -2.34 -7.37
CA LEU A 66 19.83 -3.69 -7.63
C LEU A 66 21.28 -3.81 -7.19
N THR A 67 22.09 -2.81 -7.46
CA THR A 67 23.49 -2.75 -7.05
C THR A 67 23.64 -2.75 -5.53
N GLU A 68 22.84 -1.94 -4.84
CA GLU A 68 22.87 -1.88 -3.39
C GLU A 68 22.40 -3.19 -2.74
N MET A 69 21.38 -3.83 -3.30
CA MET A 69 20.91 -5.14 -2.82
C MET A 69 21.96 -6.23 -3.00
N ASP A 70 22.65 -6.24 -4.13
CA ASP A 70 23.72 -7.19 -4.41
C ASP A 70 24.96 -6.95 -3.53
N GLY A 71 25.17 -5.72 -3.10
CA GLY A 71 26.24 -5.32 -2.19
C GLY A 71 26.00 -5.70 -0.72
N PHE A 72 24.76 -6.10 -0.36
CA PHE A 72 24.50 -6.68 0.96
C PHE A 72 25.01 -8.12 0.99
N GLY A 73 26.19 -8.31 1.59
CA GLY A 73 26.65 -9.65 1.93
C GLY A 73 25.73 -10.31 2.97
N THR A 74 25.87 -11.63 3.11
CA THR A 74 25.06 -12.46 4.02
C THR A 74 25.15 -12.06 5.51
N ASN A 75 26.07 -11.16 5.86
CA ASN A 75 26.36 -10.77 7.25
C ASN A 75 25.80 -9.39 7.64
N THR A 76 25.00 -8.77 6.79
CA THR A 76 24.34 -7.51 7.15
C THR A 76 23.00 -7.79 7.79
N ASN A 77 22.79 -7.27 9.01
CA ASN A 77 21.51 -7.35 9.71
C ASN A 77 20.52 -6.31 9.15
N VAL A 78 20.37 -6.28 7.83
CA VAL A 78 19.42 -5.40 7.13
C VAL A 78 18.51 -6.25 6.29
N ILE A 79 17.20 -6.07 6.49
CA ILE A 79 16.14 -6.72 5.69
C ILE A 79 15.56 -5.68 4.76
N VAL A 80 15.42 -6.02 3.49
CA VAL A 80 14.75 -5.17 2.50
C VAL A 80 13.39 -5.77 2.20
N MET A 81 12.35 -4.96 2.38
CA MET A 81 10.96 -5.30 2.07
C MET A 81 10.41 -4.30 1.06
N ALA A 82 9.63 -4.77 0.12
CA ALA A 82 8.95 -3.92 -0.84
C ALA A 82 7.48 -4.32 -0.97
N ALA A 83 6.64 -3.36 -1.29
CA ALA A 83 5.23 -3.56 -1.54
C ALA A 83 4.85 -3.02 -2.92
N THR A 84 3.91 -3.71 -3.58
CA THR A 84 3.32 -3.27 -4.84
C THR A 84 1.93 -3.85 -5.03
N ASN A 85 1.06 -3.09 -5.68
CA ASN A 85 -0.23 -3.57 -6.19
C ASN A 85 -0.11 -4.14 -7.62
N ARG A 86 1.06 -4.02 -8.24
CA ARG A 86 1.31 -4.35 -9.64
C ARG A 86 2.56 -5.23 -9.81
N ALA A 87 2.56 -6.40 -9.18
CA ALA A 87 3.66 -7.35 -9.32
C ALA A 87 3.89 -7.82 -10.77
N ASP A 88 2.85 -7.79 -11.59
CA ASP A 88 2.87 -8.17 -13.01
C ASP A 88 3.79 -7.29 -13.87
N VAL A 89 3.98 -6.02 -13.50
CA VAL A 89 4.80 -5.06 -14.27
C VAL A 89 6.26 -4.97 -13.79
N LEU A 90 6.61 -5.65 -12.71
CA LEU A 90 7.96 -5.59 -12.15
C LEU A 90 9.00 -6.24 -13.06
N ASP A 91 10.18 -5.64 -13.10
CA ASP A 91 11.34 -6.23 -13.78
C ASP A 91 11.73 -7.55 -13.10
N LYS A 92 11.93 -8.59 -13.91
CA LYS A 92 12.32 -9.92 -13.42
C LYS A 92 13.61 -9.92 -12.64
N ALA A 93 14.49 -8.95 -12.88
CA ALA A 93 15.74 -8.80 -12.17
C ALA A 93 15.54 -8.57 -10.67
N LEU A 94 14.43 -7.92 -10.26
CA LEU A 94 14.07 -7.70 -8.85
C LEU A 94 13.72 -9.00 -8.12
N MET A 95 13.24 -10.00 -8.85
CA MET A 95 12.72 -11.25 -8.29
C MET A 95 13.76 -12.38 -8.24
N ARG A 96 15.01 -12.09 -8.59
CA ARG A 96 16.10 -13.08 -8.57
C ARG A 96 16.56 -13.38 -7.15
N ALA A 97 17.23 -14.52 -7.00
CA ALA A 97 17.85 -14.94 -5.75
C ALA A 97 18.80 -13.86 -5.21
N GLY A 98 18.76 -13.62 -3.91
CA GLY A 98 19.53 -12.56 -3.24
C GLY A 98 18.90 -11.17 -3.30
N ARG A 99 17.78 -11.02 -3.99
CA ARG A 99 16.96 -9.80 -4.05
C ARG A 99 15.59 -10.07 -3.41
N PHE A 100 14.48 -9.72 -4.07
CA PHE A 100 13.13 -10.05 -3.59
C PHE A 100 12.76 -11.48 -4.00
N ASP A 101 13.42 -12.45 -3.44
CA ASP A 101 13.24 -13.88 -3.73
C ASP A 101 12.05 -14.49 -2.97
N ARG A 102 11.65 -13.88 -1.86
CA ARG A 102 10.47 -14.30 -1.09
C ARG A 102 9.29 -13.38 -1.37
N GLN A 103 8.26 -13.94 -1.98
CA GLN A 103 7.03 -13.23 -2.32
C GLN A 103 5.91 -13.64 -1.38
N ILE A 104 5.20 -12.63 -0.87
CA ILE A 104 4.02 -12.82 -0.02
C ILE A 104 2.86 -12.13 -0.72
N TYR A 105 1.80 -12.89 -1.02
CA TYR A 105 0.58 -12.37 -1.58
C TYR A 105 -0.38 -12.01 -0.45
N VAL A 106 -0.88 -10.77 -0.49
CA VAL A 106 -1.90 -10.30 0.43
C VAL A 106 -3.21 -10.19 -0.34
N ASP A 107 -4.12 -11.11 -0.09
CA ASP A 107 -5.42 -11.14 -0.74
C ASP A 107 -6.36 -10.06 -0.18
N LEU A 108 -7.43 -9.79 -0.93
CA LEU A 108 -8.53 -8.98 -0.43
C LEU A 108 -9.18 -9.67 0.79
N PRO A 109 -9.61 -8.88 1.78
CA PRO A 109 -10.19 -9.46 2.98
C PRO A 109 -11.51 -10.18 2.69
N ASP A 110 -11.73 -11.31 3.35
CA ASP A 110 -13.01 -12.02 3.35
C ASP A 110 -14.05 -11.28 4.24
N VAL A 111 -15.25 -11.82 4.32
CA VAL A 111 -16.33 -11.17 5.09
C VAL A 111 -16.00 -11.03 6.58
N ARG A 112 -15.29 -11.98 7.18
CA ARG A 112 -14.89 -11.93 8.59
C ARG A 112 -13.82 -10.87 8.81
N GLU A 113 -12.82 -10.88 7.96
CA GLU A 113 -11.73 -9.90 7.97
C GLU A 113 -12.27 -8.49 7.72
N ARG A 114 -13.23 -8.31 6.79
CA ARG A 114 -13.88 -7.01 6.59
C ARG A 114 -14.63 -6.52 7.84
N LYS A 115 -15.29 -7.43 8.56
CA LYS A 115 -15.92 -7.07 9.83
C LYS A 115 -14.89 -6.55 10.84
N GLU A 116 -13.76 -7.23 10.99
CA GLU A 116 -12.69 -6.79 11.88
C GLU A 116 -12.12 -5.43 11.47
N ILE A 117 -11.97 -5.19 10.17
CA ILE A 117 -11.52 -3.90 9.64
C ILE A 117 -12.55 -2.80 9.93
N PHE A 118 -13.84 -3.07 9.75
CA PHE A 118 -14.90 -2.14 10.15
C PHE A 118 -14.83 -1.82 11.64
N ASP A 119 -14.66 -2.84 12.50
CA ASP A 119 -14.58 -2.62 13.95
C ASP A 119 -13.45 -1.64 14.31
N VAL A 120 -12.31 -1.71 13.63
CA VAL A 120 -11.21 -0.77 13.84
C VAL A 120 -11.59 0.66 13.42
N HIS A 121 -12.16 0.83 12.24
CA HIS A 121 -12.46 2.16 11.69
C HIS A 121 -13.74 2.77 12.26
N LEU A 122 -14.61 1.97 12.87
CA LEU A 122 -15.83 2.46 13.55
C LEU A 122 -15.56 2.94 14.97
N LYS A 123 -14.45 2.52 15.61
CA LYS A 123 -14.12 2.94 16.98
C LYS A 123 -14.20 4.44 17.23
N PRO A 124 -13.65 5.32 16.37
CA PRO A 124 -13.72 6.75 16.60
C PRO A 124 -15.08 7.37 16.27
N LEU A 125 -16.00 6.61 15.67
CA LEU A 125 -17.29 7.10 15.21
C LEU A 125 -18.38 6.82 16.25
N LYS A 126 -19.31 7.76 16.34
CA LYS A 126 -20.53 7.57 17.13
C LYS A 126 -21.58 6.91 16.25
N MET A 127 -21.84 5.64 16.50
CA MET A 127 -22.77 4.83 15.70
C MET A 127 -24.21 4.94 16.20
N ALA A 128 -25.16 4.96 15.26
CA ALA A 128 -26.57 4.83 15.57
C ALA A 128 -26.93 3.37 15.96
N ARG A 129 -28.06 3.19 16.64
CA ARG A 129 -28.51 1.88 17.12
C ARG A 129 -28.91 0.91 16.00
N ASP A 130 -29.26 1.42 14.81
CA ASP A 130 -29.65 0.63 13.64
C ASP A 130 -28.46 0.05 12.87
N LEU A 131 -27.24 0.34 13.31
CA LEU A 131 -26.01 -0.09 12.62
C LEU A 131 -25.57 -1.46 13.09
N ASP A 132 -25.50 -2.39 12.14
CA ASP A 132 -24.99 -3.73 12.31
C ASP A 132 -23.70 -3.91 11.48
N VAL A 133 -22.60 -4.20 12.15
CA VAL A 133 -21.29 -4.39 11.50
C VAL A 133 -21.26 -5.62 10.60
N ASP A 134 -21.95 -6.69 10.98
CA ASP A 134 -22.09 -7.89 10.14
C ASP A 134 -22.77 -7.56 8.81
N PHE A 135 -23.80 -6.74 8.86
CA PHE A 135 -24.48 -6.26 7.67
C PHE A 135 -23.53 -5.46 6.77
N LEU A 136 -22.75 -4.53 7.33
CA LEU A 136 -21.79 -3.72 6.58
C LEU A 136 -20.73 -4.59 5.89
N ALA A 137 -20.23 -5.60 6.58
CA ALA A 137 -19.25 -6.52 6.02
C ALA A 137 -19.81 -7.31 4.81
N LYS A 138 -21.09 -7.67 4.86
CA LYS A 138 -21.80 -8.35 3.76
C LYS A 138 -22.08 -7.43 2.57
N GLN A 139 -22.24 -6.12 2.80
CA GLN A 139 -22.52 -5.13 1.75
C GLN A 139 -21.27 -4.68 0.97
N THR A 140 -20.10 -5.13 1.38
CA THR A 140 -18.81 -4.66 0.83
C THR A 140 -17.95 -5.80 0.23
N PRO A 141 -18.52 -6.69 -0.60
CA PRO A 141 -17.72 -7.75 -1.22
C PRO A 141 -16.66 -7.16 -2.13
N GLY A 142 -15.44 -7.69 -2.07
CA GLY A 142 -14.32 -7.23 -2.89
C GLY A 142 -13.66 -5.92 -2.43
N PHE A 143 -14.06 -5.37 -1.30
CA PHE A 143 -13.45 -4.15 -0.75
C PHE A 143 -12.13 -4.49 -0.06
N SER A 144 -11.12 -3.64 -0.29
CA SER A 144 -9.86 -3.63 0.46
C SER A 144 -10.02 -2.95 1.81
N GLY A 145 -9.02 -3.07 2.67
CA GLY A 145 -8.97 -2.31 3.92
C GLY A 145 -9.03 -0.80 3.70
N ALA A 146 -8.36 -0.30 2.67
CA ALA A 146 -8.40 1.12 2.29
C ALA A 146 -9.80 1.56 1.84
N ASP A 147 -10.50 0.73 1.07
CA ASP A 147 -11.89 1.00 0.65
C ASP A 147 -12.82 1.08 1.86
N ILE A 148 -12.67 0.19 2.83
CA ILE A 148 -13.47 0.19 4.07
C ILE A 148 -13.20 1.45 4.91
N ALA A 149 -11.94 1.85 5.04
CA ALA A 149 -11.60 3.11 5.69
C ALA A 149 -12.26 4.30 5.02
N ASN A 150 -12.27 4.34 3.68
CA ASN A 150 -12.93 5.37 2.89
C ASN A 150 -14.45 5.36 3.09
N VAL A 151 -15.07 4.19 3.14
CA VAL A 151 -16.51 4.05 3.42
C VAL A 151 -16.85 4.64 4.78
N CYS A 152 -16.09 4.30 5.81
CA CYS A 152 -16.32 4.82 7.18
C CYS A 152 -16.18 6.35 7.24
N ASN A 153 -15.15 6.88 6.58
CA ASN A 153 -14.93 8.33 6.50
C ASN A 153 -16.05 9.04 5.73
N GLU A 154 -16.45 8.52 4.58
CA GLU A 154 -17.53 9.10 3.76
C GLU A 154 -18.87 9.03 4.48
N ALA A 155 -19.16 7.92 5.17
CA ALA A 155 -20.40 7.80 5.96
C ALA A 155 -20.45 8.84 7.08
N ALA A 156 -19.34 9.11 7.76
CA ALA A 156 -19.25 10.16 8.77
C ALA A 156 -19.50 11.56 8.18
N LEU A 157 -18.96 11.84 6.99
CA LEU A 157 -19.18 13.09 6.28
C LEU A 157 -20.65 13.25 5.86
N ILE A 158 -21.29 12.20 5.39
CA ILE A 158 -22.71 12.20 5.02
C ILE A 158 -23.58 12.51 6.24
N ALA A 159 -23.32 11.84 7.36
CA ALA A 159 -24.03 12.09 8.60
C ALA A 159 -23.84 13.55 9.09
N ALA A 160 -22.62 14.07 9.01
CA ALA A 160 -22.32 15.44 9.39
C ALA A 160 -23.07 16.48 8.52
N ARG A 161 -23.16 16.25 7.21
CA ARG A 161 -23.92 17.11 6.29
C ARG A 161 -25.42 17.13 6.60
N LYS A 162 -25.96 16.04 7.13
CA LYS A 162 -27.35 15.94 7.58
C LYS A 162 -27.56 16.46 9.00
N SER A 163 -26.54 17.03 9.62
CA SER A 163 -26.53 17.51 11.01
C SER A 163 -26.93 16.42 12.03
N LYS A 164 -26.62 15.18 11.73
CA LYS A 164 -26.84 14.05 12.64
C LYS A 164 -25.75 13.95 13.69
N LYS A 165 -26.14 13.47 14.89
CA LYS A 165 -25.18 13.21 16.00
C LYS A 165 -24.52 11.84 15.94
N SER A 166 -25.00 10.94 15.10
CA SER A 166 -24.50 9.58 14.95
C SER A 166 -24.61 9.13 13.49
N VAL A 167 -23.74 8.17 13.12
CA VAL A 167 -23.70 7.60 11.78
C VAL A 167 -24.61 6.39 11.72
N GLY A 168 -25.60 6.42 10.84
CA GLY A 168 -26.61 5.38 10.70
C GLY A 168 -26.38 4.48 9.49
N ARG A 169 -27.22 3.45 9.40
CA ARG A 169 -27.19 2.45 8.34
C ARG A 169 -27.27 3.06 6.94
N GLN A 170 -28.21 4.01 6.74
CA GLN A 170 -28.39 4.65 5.44
C GLN A 170 -27.17 5.49 5.03
N ASP A 171 -26.48 6.12 5.98
CA ASP A 171 -25.27 6.87 5.71
C ASP A 171 -24.15 5.95 5.16
N PHE A 172 -24.03 4.74 5.68
CA PHE A 172 -23.09 3.73 5.18
C PHE A 172 -23.48 3.19 3.81
N LEU A 173 -24.76 2.92 3.57
CA LEU A 173 -25.24 2.48 2.26
C LEU A 173 -24.97 3.53 1.18
N ASP A 174 -25.22 4.80 1.47
CA ASP A 174 -24.92 5.91 0.57
C ASP A 174 -23.40 6.05 0.33
N ALA A 175 -22.60 5.85 1.38
CA ALA A 175 -21.14 5.84 1.28
C ALA A 175 -20.61 4.70 0.40
N VAL A 176 -21.14 3.48 0.57
CA VAL A 176 -20.79 2.32 -0.27
C VAL A 176 -21.10 2.61 -1.74
N ASP A 177 -22.27 3.15 -2.04
CA ASP A 177 -22.67 3.50 -3.41
C ASP A 177 -21.71 4.51 -4.05
N ARG A 178 -21.25 5.50 -3.30
CA ARG A 178 -20.26 6.47 -3.78
C ARG A 178 -18.92 5.84 -4.08
N ILE A 179 -18.44 4.94 -3.21
CA ILE A 179 -17.15 4.25 -3.40
C ILE A 179 -17.24 3.31 -4.60
N VAL A 180 -18.31 2.54 -4.75
CA VAL A 180 -18.53 1.67 -5.91
C VAL A 180 -18.58 2.47 -7.21
N GLY A 181 -19.34 3.58 -7.25
CA GLY A 181 -19.41 4.47 -8.40
C GLY A 181 -18.05 5.06 -8.79
N GLY A 182 -17.21 5.37 -7.82
CA GLY A 182 -15.84 5.83 -8.04
C GLY A 182 -14.91 4.75 -8.62
N LEU A 183 -15.04 3.51 -8.17
CA LEU A 183 -14.27 2.37 -8.66
C LEU A 183 -14.65 2.00 -10.12
N GLU A 184 -15.93 2.02 -10.44
CA GLU A 184 -16.41 1.76 -11.81
C GLU A 184 -15.91 2.79 -12.81
N LYS A 185 -15.85 4.07 -12.43
CA LYS A 185 -15.28 5.13 -13.26
C LYS A 185 -13.79 4.93 -13.54
N LYS A 186 -13.03 4.46 -12.58
CA LYS A 186 -11.61 4.15 -12.75
C LYS A 186 -11.38 2.99 -13.72
N ASN A 187 -12.26 2.01 -13.73
CA ASN A 187 -12.15 0.85 -14.62
C ASN A 187 -12.59 1.14 -16.08
N LYS A 188 -13.31 2.24 -16.30
CA LYS A 188 -13.74 2.67 -17.66
C LYS A 188 -12.72 3.54 -18.40
N ILE A 189 -11.61 3.92 -17.76
CA ILE A 189 -10.55 4.76 -18.33
C ILE A 189 -9.33 3.90 -18.69
N ILE A 190 -9.58 2.72 -19.29
CA ILE A 190 -8.53 1.90 -19.92
C ILE A 190 -8.88 1.72 -21.40
#